data_01c79d6f41807b14d9dbc9b4d1a5b9b8
#
_entry.id   01c79d6f41807b14d9dbc9b4d1a5b9b8
#
_cell.length_a   1.000
_cell.length_b   1.000
_cell.length_c   1.000
_cell.angle_alpha   90.00
_cell.angle_beta   90.00
_cell.angle_gamma   90.00
#
_symmetry.space_group_name_H-M   'P 1'
#
loop_
_entity.id
_entity.type
_entity.pdbx_description
1 polymer ?
#
loop_
_entity_poly.entity_id
_entity_poly.type
_entity_poly.pdbx_seq_one_letter_code
_entity_poly.pdbx_strand_id
1 'polypeptide(L)'
;MGVGKTEAALAAAEIMASRFSLGGVFFGLPTQATANGIFRRLLHWADTQSEEVPQAIQLAHGMAELNENYLRLQGGRVQLEEDAPEEHQVQVHQWFRGSKQALLASFVVGTVDQLLMAALTQKHVMLRHLGLAGKVVIIDECHAYDAYMNCYLDRALEWLGWYKVPVILLSATLPARRRAELIEAYQQKHRLDPDAPWRFSCGYPLLTWTDGAEVKQTVIPLDTPGQTVQLTPLTEAELPGLLRRKLAEGGCAGVIVNTVKKAQKIAQLLRESLPDKEVQLFHAQFLMPDRAAREEQLMERIGKDSVPESRNDLIVVGTQVMEQSLDLDLDVLVTELCPMDLLLQRIGRLHRHCRSRPKPLQQACCAVLDTGEEAFDAGSEAVYGQWLLWRTRKYLPRSIRLPEDIAPLVQQVYDWEQEAPETEQGEKLRSEYEQMQEKKKDRAGKYLVPQPEVDEDFQELNTLDDWMQNVGATSDAAARAAVRDGDPSVEVLVMQRRTGGSIHFLPWQEGGSAVAADSPPPPETALKIARQKLRLPAVFGKAWKVDEVIRELDADDRRWLAAWQLSPLLHGELVLLLDEDLTAHLADMELCYDRENGLEYRKEEKDEGDRI
;
A
#
# COMPACT_ATOMS: atom_id res chain seq x y z
N MET A 1 -9.87 -4.38 14.76
CA MET A 1 -9.21 -3.34 13.97
C MET A 1 -9.60 -2.00 14.56
N GLY A 2 -8.76 -0.94 14.45
CA GLY A 2 -9.09 0.36 15.10
C GLY A 2 -8.83 0.42 16.61
N VAL A 3 -7.99 -0.44 17.15
CA VAL A 3 -7.69 -0.56 18.60
C VAL A 3 -6.51 0.32 19.06
N GLY A 4 -6.10 1.34 18.31
CA GLY A 4 -5.00 2.24 18.72
C GLY A 4 -3.60 1.63 18.54
N LYS A 5 -3.38 0.71 17.59
CA LYS A 5 -2.07 0.07 17.35
C LYS A 5 -0.95 1.08 17.12
N THR A 6 -1.20 2.11 16.33
CA THR A 6 -0.19 3.13 15.98
C THR A 6 0.24 3.93 17.20
N GLU A 7 -0.71 4.39 18.01
CA GLU A 7 -0.44 5.13 19.25
C GLU A 7 0.32 4.27 20.26
N ALA A 8 -0.08 3.00 20.40
CA ALA A 8 0.61 2.05 21.26
C ALA A 8 2.05 1.80 20.81
N ALA A 9 2.29 1.72 19.47
CA ALA A 9 3.62 1.54 18.91
C ALA A 9 4.51 2.77 19.13
N LEU A 10 3.98 3.98 18.99
CA LEU A 10 4.72 5.21 19.24
C LEU A 10 5.09 5.35 20.72
N ALA A 11 4.15 5.08 21.65
CA ALA A 11 4.44 5.08 23.08
C ALA A 11 5.49 4.02 23.45
N ALA A 12 5.41 2.82 22.87
CA ALA A 12 6.42 1.79 23.07
C ALA A 12 7.78 2.20 22.50
N ALA A 13 7.80 2.85 21.35
CA ALA A 13 9.03 3.34 20.72
C ALA A 13 9.73 4.40 21.59
N GLU A 14 8.98 5.31 22.19
CA GLU A 14 9.49 6.32 23.13
C GLU A 14 10.15 5.66 24.34
N ILE A 15 9.45 4.70 24.98
CA ILE A 15 9.98 3.96 26.11
C ILE A 15 11.26 3.19 25.74
N MET A 16 11.28 2.53 24.57
CA MET A 16 12.43 1.77 24.09
C MET A 16 13.59 2.71 23.76
N ALA A 17 13.34 3.83 23.07
CA ALA A 17 14.37 4.81 22.72
C ALA A 17 15.04 5.37 23.98
N SER A 18 14.26 5.74 24.99
CA SER A 18 14.75 6.18 26.28
C SER A 18 15.58 5.10 26.99
N ARG A 19 15.04 3.87 27.06
CA ARG A 19 15.67 2.75 27.78
C ARG A 19 17.00 2.31 27.16
N PHE A 20 17.09 2.31 25.84
CA PHE A 20 18.25 1.83 25.07
C PHE A 20 19.13 2.97 24.54
N SER A 21 18.86 4.23 24.93
CA SER A 21 19.60 5.41 24.49
C SER A 21 19.70 5.53 22.95
N LEU A 22 18.57 5.32 22.29
CA LEU A 22 18.49 5.39 20.83
C LEU A 22 18.12 6.82 20.37
N GLY A 23 18.66 7.23 19.23
CA GLY A 23 18.54 8.60 18.72
C GLY A 23 17.36 8.85 17.78
N GLY A 24 16.41 7.91 17.62
CA GLY A 24 15.28 8.14 16.72
C GLY A 24 14.38 6.94 16.45
N VAL A 25 13.50 7.14 15.47
CA VAL A 25 12.50 6.14 15.04
C VAL A 25 12.44 6.05 13.53
N PHE A 26 12.37 4.83 13.00
CA PHE A 26 11.97 4.54 11.63
C PHE A 26 10.56 3.96 11.64
N PHE A 27 9.64 4.56 10.89
CA PHE A 27 8.27 4.07 10.71
C PHE A 27 8.04 3.63 9.27
N GLY A 28 8.01 2.32 9.04
CA GLY A 28 7.81 1.70 7.73
C GLY A 28 6.35 1.35 7.47
N LEU A 29 5.80 1.84 6.37
CA LEU A 29 4.41 1.69 5.96
C LEU A 29 4.29 0.96 4.61
N PRO A 30 3.18 0.26 4.32
CA PRO A 30 3.07 -0.56 3.12
C PRO A 30 3.02 0.28 1.83
N THR A 31 2.48 1.50 1.88
CA THR A 31 2.31 2.36 0.71
C THR A 31 2.71 3.82 0.97
N GLN A 32 2.98 4.57 -0.10
CA GLN A 32 3.27 6.01 -0.03
C GLN A 32 2.05 6.80 0.48
N ALA A 33 0.84 6.39 0.12
CA ALA A 33 -0.40 7.04 0.58
C ALA A 33 -0.56 6.90 2.10
N THR A 34 -0.30 5.70 2.67
CA THR A 34 -0.31 5.50 4.12
C THR A 34 0.78 6.32 4.81
N ALA A 35 1.97 6.42 4.21
CA ALA A 35 3.08 7.22 4.74
C ALA A 35 2.70 8.72 4.80
N ASN A 36 2.09 9.25 3.74
CA ASN A 36 1.59 10.62 3.72
C ASN A 36 0.49 10.87 4.77
N GLY A 37 -0.46 9.95 4.92
CA GLY A 37 -1.55 10.05 5.89
C GLY A 37 -1.08 10.03 7.35
N ILE A 38 -0.08 9.22 7.67
CA ILE A 38 0.49 9.13 9.03
C ILE A 38 1.50 10.26 9.31
N PHE A 39 2.15 10.82 8.30
CA PHE A 39 3.23 11.79 8.46
C PHE A 39 2.84 12.97 9.36
N ARG A 40 1.65 13.54 9.18
CA ARG A 40 1.15 14.65 10.01
C ARG A 40 1.02 14.27 11.49
N ARG A 41 0.57 13.05 11.78
CA ARG A 41 0.43 12.55 13.16
C ARG A 41 1.79 12.33 13.81
N LEU A 42 2.74 11.77 13.04
CA LEU A 42 4.10 11.54 13.48
C LEU A 42 4.87 12.84 13.66
N LEU A 43 4.61 13.83 12.82
CA LEU A 43 5.16 15.18 12.98
C LEU A 43 4.74 15.77 14.33
N HIS A 44 3.45 15.77 14.62
CA HIS A 44 2.94 16.27 15.90
C HIS A 44 3.51 15.50 17.09
N TRP A 45 3.61 14.18 17.00
CA TRP A 45 4.23 13.37 18.04
C TRP A 45 5.73 13.68 18.19
N ALA A 46 6.48 13.79 17.10
CA ALA A 46 7.91 14.12 17.14
C ALA A 46 8.19 15.50 17.74
N ASP A 47 7.33 16.49 17.47
CA ASP A 47 7.41 17.82 18.09
C ASP A 47 7.30 17.78 19.62
N THR A 48 6.59 16.79 20.17
CA THR A 48 6.45 16.64 21.63
C THR A 48 7.65 15.95 22.30
N GLN A 49 8.59 15.36 21.52
CA GLN A 49 9.70 14.57 22.06
C GLN A 49 10.94 15.39 22.42
N SER A 50 11.05 16.63 22.00
CA SER A 50 12.23 17.46 22.24
C SER A 50 11.83 18.92 22.49
N GLU A 51 12.11 19.41 23.70
CA GLU A 51 11.90 20.84 24.04
C GLU A 51 13.17 21.67 23.80
N GLU A 52 14.35 21.07 23.69
CA GLU A 52 15.63 21.80 23.73
C GLU A 52 16.43 21.75 22.41
N VAL A 53 16.25 20.73 21.55
CA VAL A 53 17.05 20.55 20.34
C VAL A 53 16.18 20.20 19.15
N PRO A 54 16.26 20.96 18.03
CA PRO A 54 15.54 20.64 16.81
C PRO A 54 15.89 19.24 16.29
N GLN A 55 14.89 18.40 16.09
CA GLN A 55 15.06 17.05 15.58
C GLN A 55 14.89 17.02 14.06
N ALA A 56 15.69 16.18 13.37
CA ALA A 56 15.55 15.98 11.93
C ALA A 56 14.46 14.95 11.62
N ILE A 57 13.46 15.34 10.84
CA ILE A 57 12.45 14.44 10.29
C ILE A 57 12.60 14.31 8.78
N GLN A 58 12.38 13.10 8.26
CA GLN A 58 12.42 12.83 6.83
C GLN A 58 11.23 11.97 6.40
N LEU A 59 10.66 12.32 5.27
CA LEU A 59 9.68 11.50 4.57
C LEU A 59 10.41 10.72 3.46
N ALA A 60 10.55 9.40 3.62
CA ALA A 60 11.41 8.56 2.80
C ALA A 60 10.59 7.69 1.83
N HIS A 61 10.10 8.28 0.75
CA HIS A 61 9.49 7.56 -0.38
C HIS A 61 9.60 8.38 -1.68
N GLY A 62 9.27 7.75 -2.82
CA GLY A 62 9.49 8.35 -4.15
C GLY A 62 8.76 9.66 -4.43
N MET A 63 7.68 9.98 -3.70
CA MET A 63 6.89 11.21 -3.87
C MET A 63 6.94 12.14 -2.64
N ALA A 64 7.94 12.01 -1.78
CA ALA A 64 8.05 12.83 -0.57
C ALA A 64 8.09 14.34 -0.89
N GLU A 65 8.80 14.73 -1.96
CA GLU A 65 8.93 16.13 -2.40
C GLU A 65 7.62 16.73 -2.95
N LEU A 66 6.57 15.93 -3.13
CA LEU A 66 5.25 16.38 -3.56
C LEU A 66 4.27 16.58 -2.37
N ASN A 67 4.65 16.15 -1.16
CA ASN A 67 3.83 16.28 0.04
C ASN A 67 3.89 17.71 0.59
N GLU A 68 2.73 18.37 0.71
CA GLU A 68 2.65 19.77 1.13
C GLU A 68 3.15 20.01 2.55
N ASN A 69 2.82 19.13 3.50
CA ASN A 69 3.28 19.26 4.87
C ASN A 69 4.81 19.12 4.95
N TYR A 70 5.37 18.22 4.16
CA TYR A 70 6.81 18.05 4.06
C TYR A 70 7.50 19.25 3.40
N LEU A 71 6.90 19.82 2.34
CA LEU A 71 7.40 21.03 1.68
C LEU A 71 7.38 22.26 2.60
N ARG A 72 6.32 22.43 3.40
CA ARG A 72 6.23 23.52 4.39
C ARG A 72 7.37 23.46 5.41
N LEU A 73 7.74 22.27 5.88
CA LEU A 73 8.88 22.08 6.77
C LEU A 73 10.24 22.38 6.11
N GLN A 74 10.33 22.23 4.77
CA GLN A 74 11.51 22.59 4.01
C GLN A 74 11.70 24.11 3.87
N GLY A 75 10.60 24.87 3.89
CA GLY A 75 10.53 26.30 3.65
C GLY A 75 10.94 27.20 4.82
N GLY A 76 11.44 26.69 5.94
CA GLY A 76 11.77 27.42 7.17
C GLY A 76 12.70 28.65 7.05
N ARG A 77 12.74 29.33 5.90
CA ARG A 77 13.38 30.62 5.64
C ARG A 77 12.79 31.40 4.46
N VAL A 78 11.52 31.22 4.12
CA VAL A 78 10.84 32.16 3.22
C VAL A 78 9.82 32.91 4.06
N GLN A 79 10.13 34.16 4.37
CA GLN A 79 9.19 35.14 4.88
C GLN A 79 8.01 35.22 3.92
N LEU A 80 6.87 34.69 4.30
CA LEU A 80 5.57 35.01 3.76
C LEU A 80 4.64 35.26 4.94
N GLU A 81 4.31 36.54 5.07
CA GLU A 81 3.13 37.16 5.72
C GLU A 81 2.49 36.54 6.98
N GLU A 82 2.41 37.35 7.94
CA GLU A 82 1.60 37.63 9.16
C GLU A 82 0.48 36.65 9.63
N ASP A 83 0.60 35.33 9.44
CA ASP A 83 -0.05 34.37 10.34
C ASP A 83 1.05 33.43 10.82
N ALA A 84 1.54 33.65 12.05
CA ALA A 84 2.63 32.92 12.63
C ALA A 84 2.32 31.43 12.63
N PRO A 85 3.06 30.60 11.87
CA PRO A 85 2.96 29.16 12.01
C PRO A 85 3.51 28.77 13.38
N GLU A 86 2.87 27.80 14.03
CA GLU A 86 3.41 27.12 15.19
C GLU A 86 4.87 26.77 14.92
N GLU A 87 5.79 27.24 15.77
CA GLU A 87 7.22 26.92 15.67
C GLU A 87 7.40 25.43 15.91
N HIS A 88 7.48 24.66 14.83
CA HIS A 88 7.81 23.24 14.92
C HIS A 88 9.28 23.08 15.35
N GLN A 89 9.50 22.29 16.39
CA GLN A 89 10.85 21.90 16.83
C GLN A 89 11.48 20.86 15.92
N VAL A 90 10.71 20.28 14.99
CA VAL A 90 11.14 19.30 14.02
C VAL A 90 11.40 19.99 12.67
N GLN A 91 12.54 19.70 12.06
CA GLN A 91 12.97 20.33 10.82
C GLN A 91 13.41 19.31 9.77
N VAL A 92 13.19 19.64 8.49
CA VAL A 92 13.77 18.90 7.36
C VAL A 92 15.15 19.49 7.06
N HIS A 93 16.19 18.88 7.59
CA HIS A 93 17.54 19.34 7.37
C HIS A 93 18.03 19.03 5.96
N GLN A 94 18.58 20.02 5.25
CA GLN A 94 18.96 19.92 3.84
C GLN A 94 19.99 18.79 3.56
N TRP A 95 20.84 18.46 4.51
CA TRP A 95 21.83 17.39 4.38
C TRP A 95 21.20 16.00 4.24
N PHE A 96 20.02 15.77 4.82
CA PHE A 96 19.30 14.48 4.73
C PHE A 96 18.40 14.36 3.51
N ARG A 97 18.31 15.36 2.62
CA ARG A 97 17.41 15.35 1.46
C ARG A 97 17.75 14.31 0.40
N GLY A 98 18.97 13.80 0.35
CA GLY A 98 19.36 12.76 -0.59
C GLY A 98 18.70 11.42 -0.25
N SER A 99 18.21 10.69 -1.26
CA SER A 99 17.61 9.36 -1.09
C SER A 99 18.49 8.36 -0.34
N LYS A 100 19.81 8.58 -0.34
CA LYS A 100 20.81 7.76 0.35
C LYS A 100 20.98 8.13 1.83
N GLN A 101 20.71 9.36 2.20
CA GLN A 101 20.95 9.93 3.53
C GLN A 101 19.67 10.05 4.37
N ALA A 102 18.49 9.89 3.74
CA ALA A 102 17.21 10.06 4.39
C ALA A 102 17.06 9.19 5.66
N LEU A 103 17.59 7.97 5.65
CA LEU A 103 17.53 7.06 6.80
C LEU A 103 18.43 7.49 7.96
N LEU A 104 19.35 8.44 7.78
CA LEU A 104 20.22 8.94 8.85
C LEU A 104 19.54 9.99 9.73
N ALA A 105 18.42 10.58 9.29
CA ALA A 105 17.64 11.51 10.11
C ALA A 105 17.08 10.83 11.37
N SER A 106 16.86 11.58 12.46
CA SER A 106 16.36 11.03 13.74
C SER A 106 14.97 10.38 13.57
N PHE A 107 14.04 11.08 12.93
CA PHE A 107 12.72 10.56 12.64
C PHE A 107 12.56 10.31 11.14
N VAL A 108 12.25 9.09 10.77
CA VAL A 108 12.04 8.70 9.37
C VAL A 108 10.68 8.03 9.22
N VAL A 109 9.85 8.60 8.37
CA VAL A 109 8.60 7.99 7.91
C VAL A 109 8.79 7.58 6.47
N GLY A 110 8.51 6.34 6.12
CA GLY A 110 8.72 5.89 4.76
C GLY A 110 7.93 4.65 4.40
N THR A 111 8.10 4.21 3.17
CA THR A 111 7.59 2.89 2.79
C THR A 111 8.51 1.80 3.35
N VAL A 112 7.93 0.64 3.63
CA VAL A 112 8.69 -0.54 4.08
C VAL A 112 9.81 -0.90 3.09
N ASP A 113 9.66 -0.57 1.81
CA ASP A 113 10.68 -0.79 0.79
C ASP A 113 12.04 -0.20 1.20
N GLN A 114 12.06 0.94 1.93
CA GLN A 114 13.29 1.55 2.44
C GLN A 114 14.02 0.66 3.44
N LEU A 115 13.27 -0.09 4.25
CA LEU A 115 13.83 -1.11 5.14
C LEU A 115 14.26 -2.36 4.37
N LEU A 116 13.39 -2.88 3.48
CA LEU A 116 13.68 -4.08 2.70
C LEU A 116 14.93 -3.93 1.82
N MET A 117 15.20 -2.70 1.35
CA MET A 117 16.44 -2.39 0.65
C MET A 117 17.70 -2.57 1.51
N ALA A 118 17.61 -2.63 2.83
CA ALA A 118 18.76 -2.99 3.69
C ALA A 118 19.12 -4.49 3.60
N ALA A 119 18.19 -5.33 3.11
CA ALA A 119 18.41 -6.75 2.89
C ALA A 119 18.94 -7.06 1.47
N LEU A 120 19.13 -6.05 0.61
CA LEU A 120 19.54 -6.23 -0.79
C LEU A 120 21.01 -5.89 -1.00
N THR A 121 21.69 -6.67 -1.85
CA THR A 121 23.05 -6.38 -2.33
C THR A 121 23.01 -5.18 -3.28
N GLN A 122 23.31 -3.98 -2.76
CA GLN A 122 23.27 -2.73 -3.51
C GLN A 122 24.37 -1.76 -3.06
N LYS A 123 24.65 -0.77 -3.91
CA LYS A 123 25.52 0.35 -3.51
C LYS A 123 24.94 1.04 -2.28
N HIS A 124 25.82 1.45 -1.37
CA HIS A 124 25.46 2.20 -0.16
C HIS A 124 24.54 1.46 0.83
N VAL A 125 24.40 0.13 0.76
CA VAL A 125 23.62 -0.66 1.73
C VAL A 125 24.05 -0.36 3.18
N MET A 126 25.34 -0.07 3.40
CA MET A 126 25.91 0.29 4.70
C MET A 126 25.30 1.55 5.32
N LEU A 127 24.96 2.56 4.51
CA LEU A 127 24.29 3.76 5.01
C LEU A 127 22.88 3.44 5.53
N ARG A 128 22.22 2.45 4.94
CA ARG A 128 20.91 1.98 5.41
C ARG A 128 21.02 1.26 6.75
N HIS A 129 21.99 0.37 6.88
CA HIS A 129 22.27 -0.31 8.15
C HIS A 129 22.65 0.69 9.25
N LEU A 130 23.54 1.63 8.96
CA LEU A 130 23.91 2.71 9.90
C LEU A 130 22.70 3.55 10.30
N GLY A 131 21.84 3.88 9.32
CA GLY A 131 20.66 4.68 9.57
C GLY A 131 19.60 3.98 10.43
N LEU A 132 19.54 2.64 10.41
CA LEU A 132 18.61 1.85 11.20
C LEU A 132 19.16 1.45 12.57
N ALA A 133 20.47 1.23 12.69
CA ALA A 133 21.12 0.69 13.89
C ALA A 133 20.90 1.53 15.16
N GLY A 134 20.69 2.84 15.05
CA GLY A 134 20.49 3.76 16.18
C GLY A 134 19.03 4.12 16.45
N LYS A 135 18.05 3.38 15.93
CA LYS A 135 16.63 3.72 16.00
C LYS A 135 15.77 2.59 16.57
N VAL A 136 14.56 2.93 16.99
CA VAL A 136 13.47 1.95 17.08
C VAL A 136 12.84 1.81 15.69
N VAL A 137 12.67 0.58 15.21
CA VAL A 137 12.09 0.28 13.91
C VAL A 137 10.65 -0.19 14.08
N ILE A 138 9.70 0.55 13.50
CA ILE A 138 8.28 0.19 13.48
C ILE A 138 7.91 -0.21 12.06
N ILE A 139 7.26 -1.35 11.89
CA ILE A 139 6.77 -1.85 10.59
C ILE A 139 5.28 -2.10 10.70
N ASP A 140 4.49 -1.35 9.94
CA ASP A 140 3.04 -1.50 9.93
C ASP A 140 2.56 -2.43 8.80
N GLU A 141 1.44 -3.11 9.05
CA GLU A 141 0.78 -4.06 8.14
C GLU A 141 1.73 -5.15 7.61
N CYS A 142 2.56 -5.73 8.49
CA CYS A 142 3.59 -6.71 8.11
C CYS A 142 3.04 -8.02 7.54
N HIS A 143 1.72 -8.24 7.56
CA HIS A 143 1.04 -9.37 6.92
C HIS A 143 0.83 -9.18 5.40
N ALA A 144 0.90 -7.95 4.90
CA ALA A 144 0.57 -7.62 3.50
C ALA A 144 1.67 -7.99 2.49
N TYR A 145 2.76 -8.65 2.92
CA TYR A 145 3.90 -8.96 2.06
C TYR A 145 3.78 -10.38 1.49
N ASP A 146 4.10 -10.51 0.20
CA ASP A 146 4.20 -11.82 -0.47
C ASP A 146 5.49 -12.57 -0.10
N ALA A 147 5.63 -13.81 -0.54
CA ALA A 147 6.79 -14.64 -0.22
C ALA A 147 8.13 -14.02 -0.66
N TYR A 148 8.13 -13.27 -1.75
CA TYR A 148 9.32 -12.59 -2.26
C TYR A 148 9.78 -11.49 -1.28
N MET A 149 8.87 -10.58 -0.92
CA MET A 149 9.14 -9.51 0.05
C MET A 149 9.42 -10.05 1.45
N ASN A 150 8.78 -11.15 1.83
CA ASN A 150 9.02 -11.81 3.12
C ASN A 150 10.48 -12.27 3.28
N CYS A 151 11.13 -12.74 2.20
CA CYS A 151 12.57 -13.09 2.25
C CYS A 151 13.44 -11.89 2.64
N TYR A 152 13.11 -10.70 2.13
CA TYR A 152 13.84 -9.48 2.48
C TYR A 152 13.52 -8.97 3.88
N LEU A 153 12.26 -9.08 4.30
CA LEU A 153 11.87 -8.73 5.67
C LEU A 153 12.59 -9.62 6.69
N ASP A 154 12.63 -10.92 6.46
CA ASP A 154 13.29 -11.86 7.35
C ASP A 154 14.79 -11.55 7.43
N ARG A 155 15.46 -11.32 6.30
CA ARG A 155 16.87 -10.92 6.27
C ARG A 155 17.13 -9.57 6.95
N ALA A 156 16.25 -8.60 6.78
CA ALA A 156 16.36 -7.33 7.48
C ALA A 156 16.21 -7.51 9.01
N LEU A 157 15.27 -8.36 9.45
CA LEU A 157 15.09 -8.70 10.86
C LEU A 157 16.29 -9.42 11.45
N GLU A 158 16.92 -10.35 10.71
CA GLU A 158 18.17 -11.01 11.11
C GLU A 158 19.27 -9.99 11.42
N TRP A 159 19.45 -8.98 10.56
CA TRP A 159 20.43 -7.91 10.79
C TRP A 159 20.04 -6.97 11.91
N LEU A 160 18.76 -6.59 12.02
CA LEU A 160 18.28 -5.76 13.12
C LEU A 160 18.44 -6.48 14.47
N GLY A 161 18.16 -7.78 14.52
CA GLY A 161 18.40 -8.61 15.70
C GLY A 161 19.88 -8.69 16.07
N TRP A 162 20.76 -8.82 15.08
CA TRP A 162 22.20 -8.80 15.26
C TRP A 162 22.70 -7.49 15.89
N TYR A 163 22.17 -6.35 15.42
CA TYR A 163 22.48 -5.04 15.98
C TYR A 163 21.77 -4.76 17.31
N LYS A 164 20.88 -5.65 17.75
CA LYS A 164 20.00 -5.46 18.93
C LYS A 164 19.10 -4.22 18.79
N VAL A 165 18.68 -3.92 17.58
CA VAL A 165 17.74 -2.84 17.27
C VAL A 165 16.36 -3.26 17.75
N PRO A 166 15.66 -2.48 18.58
CA PRO A 166 14.28 -2.76 18.95
C PRO A 166 13.36 -2.66 17.73
N VAL A 167 12.53 -3.70 17.52
CA VAL A 167 11.59 -3.78 16.41
C VAL A 167 10.18 -3.95 16.91
N ILE A 168 9.24 -3.17 16.37
CA ILE A 168 7.80 -3.26 16.63
C ILE A 168 7.11 -3.62 15.32
N LEU A 169 6.46 -4.79 15.27
CA LEU A 169 5.70 -5.25 14.12
C LEU A 169 4.21 -5.10 14.39
N LEU A 170 3.50 -4.40 13.52
CA LEU A 170 2.05 -4.19 13.62
C LEU A 170 1.34 -4.97 12.52
N SER A 171 0.25 -5.62 12.89
CA SER A 171 -0.59 -6.35 11.95
C SER A 171 -2.04 -6.40 12.44
N ALA A 172 -2.98 -6.42 11.49
CA ALA A 172 -4.38 -6.69 11.77
C ALA A 172 -4.71 -8.19 11.74
N THR A 173 -4.01 -8.96 10.92
CA THR A 173 -4.37 -10.33 10.53
C THR A 173 -3.12 -11.20 10.31
N LEU A 174 -2.23 -11.30 11.30
CA LEU A 174 -0.99 -12.06 11.18
C LEU A 174 -1.21 -13.54 11.53
N PRO A 175 -0.96 -14.50 10.60
CA PRO A 175 -0.98 -15.92 10.90
C PRO A 175 0.03 -16.31 11.97
N ALA A 176 -0.30 -17.28 12.84
CA ALA A 176 0.57 -17.71 13.96
C ALA A 176 1.92 -18.21 13.45
N ARG A 177 1.92 -18.96 12.36
CA ARG A 177 3.14 -19.42 11.68
C ARG A 177 4.04 -18.24 11.28
N ARG A 178 3.47 -17.25 10.56
CA ARG A 178 4.25 -16.09 10.11
C ARG A 178 4.79 -15.28 11.29
N ARG A 179 4.02 -15.16 12.38
CA ARG A 179 4.49 -14.56 13.63
C ARG A 179 5.71 -15.29 14.18
N ALA A 180 5.70 -16.63 14.16
CA ALA A 180 6.84 -17.44 14.62
C ALA A 180 8.08 -17.22 13.73
N GLU A 181 7.93 -17.26 12.40
CA GLU A 181 9.00 -17.00 11.44
C GLU A 181 9.66 -15.63 11.66
N LEU A 182 8.87 -14.58 11.89
CA LEU A 182 9.39 -13.22 12.15
C LEU A 182 10.21 -13.14 13.44
N ILE A 183 9.76 -13.83 14.50
CA ILE A 183 10.49 -13.89 15.78
C ILE A 183 11.79 -14.70 15.60
N GLU A 184 11.75 -15.82 14.89
CA GLU A 184 12.93 -16.66 14.60
C GLU A 184 13.96 -15.88 13.78
N ALA A 185 13.54 -15.16 12.75
CA ALA A 185 14.41 -14.31 11.96
C ALA A 185 15.12 -13.26 12.82
N TYR A 186 14.41 -12.62 13.73
CA TYR A 186 15.01 -11.63 14.63
C TYR A 186 15.97 -12.25 15.65
N GLN A 187 15.66 -13.44 16.19
CA GLN A 187 16.46 -14.08 17.25
C GLN A 187 17.64 -14.91 16.74
N GLN A 188 17.63 -15.37 15.51
CA GLN A 188 18.64 -16.17 14.79
C GLN A 188 19.36 -17.30 15.55
N LYS A 189 20.00 -16.98 16.68
CA LYS A 189 20.90 -17.86 17.41
C LYS A 189 20.23 -18.73 18.45
N HIS A 190 19.03 -18.34 18.84
CA HIS A 190 18.32 -19.09 19.88
C HIS A 190 17.37 -20.08 19.20
N ARG A 191 17.71 -21.36 19.25
CA ARG A 191 16.78 -22.43 18.85
C ARG A 191 15.56 -22.33 19.75
N LEU A 192 14.52 -21.71 19.22
CA LEU A 192 13.22 -21.65 19.90
C LEU A 192 12.59 -23.05 19.83
N ASP A 193 11.99 -23.47 20.94
CA ASP A 193 11.25 -24.73 21.01
C ASP A 193 10.18 -24.77 19.91
N PRO A 194 10.21 -25.74 18.97
CA PRO A 194 9.23 -25.87 17.90
C PRO A 194 7.81 -26.13 18.41
N ASP A 195 7.68 -26.72 19.60
CA ASP A 195 6.41 -27.10 20.21
C ASP A 195 5.92 -26.06 21.25
N ALA A 196 6.61 -24.92 21.36
CA ALA A 196 6.27 -23.89 22.33
C ALA A 196 4.84 -23.36 22.12
N PRO A 197 4.00 -23.28 23.17
CA PRO A 197 2.58 -22.88 23.06
C PRO A 197 2.35 -21.51 22.39
N TRP A 198 3.29 -20.58 22.53
CA TRP A 198 3.17 -19.26 21.94
C TRP A 198 3.10 -19.28 20.39
N ARG A 199 3.65 -20.31 19.74
CA ARG A 199 3.64 -20.46 18.29
C ARG A 199 2.23 -20.65 17.73
N PHE A 200 1.38 -21.34 18.49
CA PHE A 200 0.03 -21.75 18.07
C PHE A 200 -1.08 -20.87 18.66
N SER A 201 -0.73 -19.86 19.42
CA SER A 201 -1.71 -18.99 20.06
C SER A 201 -2.52 -18.19 19.04
N CYS A 202 -3.86 -18.26 19.16
CA CYS A 202 -4.85 -17.58 18.33
C CYS A 202 -5.61 -16.47 19.08
N GLY A 203 -5.03 -15.92 20.15
CA GLY A 203 -5.61 -14.78 20.86
C GLY A 203 -5.72 -13.54 19.97
N TYR A 204 -6.72 -12.67 20.25
CA TYR A 204 -6.88 -11.41 19.52
C TYR A 204 -7.55 -10.34 20.38
N PRO A 205 -7.01 -9.12 20.46
CA PRO A 205 -5.66 -8.71 20.05
C PRO A 205 -4.57 -9.42 20.87
N LEU A 206 -3.49 -9.82 20.22
CA LEU A 206 -2.39 -10.55 20.85
C LEU A 206 -1.12 -9.71 20.79
N LEU A 207 -0.51 -9.47 21.96
CA LEU A 207 0.84 -8.92 22.07
C LEU A 207 1.83 -10.09 22.26
N THR A 208 2.81 -10.20 21.38
CA THR A 208 3.92 -11.15 21.52
C THR A 208 5.23 -10.36 21.54
N TRP A 209 6.11 -10.65 22.51
CA TRP A 209 7.41 -9.98 22.59
C TRP A 209 8.50 -10.93 23.06
N THR A 210 9.72 -10.55 22.75
CA THR A 210 10.92 -11.25 23.23
C THR A 210 11.97 -10.23 23.66
N ASP A 211 12.74 -10.59 24.67
CA ASP A 211 13.93 -9.86 25.13
C ASP A 211 15.23 -10.54 24.67
N GLY A 212 15.13 -11.54 23.77
CA GLY A 212 16.23 -12.34 23.27
C GLY A 212 16.43 -13.66 24.00
N ALA A 213 15.77 -13.88 25.16
CA ALA A 213 15.86 -15.13 25.92
C ALA A 213 14.58 -15.95 25.80
N GLU A 214 13.44 -15.33 26.06
CA GLU A 214 12.13 -15.98 26.07
C GLU A 214 11.14 -15.23 25.19
N VAL A 215 10.16 -15.97 24.66
CA VAL A 215 9.00 -15.38 23.98
C VAL A 215 7.81 -15.35 24.94
N LYS A 216 7.27 -14.17 25.15
CA LYS A 216 6.13 -13.92 26.05
C LYS A 216 4.94 -13.43 25.26
N GLN A 217 3.74 -13.74 25.74
CA GLN A 217 2.50 -13.32 25.11
C GLN A 217 1.46 -12.86 26.14
N THR A 218 0.61 -11.94 25.73
CA THR A 218 -0.60 -11.59 26.46
C THR A 218 -1.71 -11.23 25.48
N VAL A 219 -2.92 -11.67 25.78
CA VAL A 219 -4.13 -11.23 25.07
C VAL A 219 -4.60 -9.93 25.73
N ILE A 220 -4.82 -8.91 24.92
CA ILE A 220 -5.28 -7.61 25.40
C ILE A 220 -6.81 -7.65 25.51
N PRO A 221 -7.40 -7.40 26.69
CA PRO A 221 -8.85 -7.32 26.80
C PRO A 221 -9.38 -6.13 26.02
N LEU A 222 -10.50 -6.32 25.34
CA LEU A 222 -11.21 -5.25 24.63
C LEU A 222 -12.47 -4.89 25.40
N ASP A 223 -12.65 -3.61 25.67
CA ASP A 223 -13.84 -3.06 26.33
C ASP A 223 -15.00 -2.77 25.34
N THR A 224 -14.76 -2.97 24.04
CA THR A 224 -15.77 -2.73 23.00
C THR A 224 -16.64 -3.97 22.80
N PRO A 225 -17.98 -3.81 22.72
CA PRO A 225 -18.87 -4.94 22.44
C PRO A 225 -18.55 -5.54 21.07
N GLY A 226 -18.55 -6.86 21.00
CA GLY A 226 -18.35 -7.58 19.76
C GLY A 226 -19.45 -7.26 18.73
N GLN A 227 -19.09 -7.30 17.44
CA GLN A 227 -20.02 -7.09 16.33
C GLN A 227 -20.21 -8.39 15.55
N THR A 228 -21.45 -8.75 15.27
CA THR A 228 -21.76 -9.86 14.37
C THR A 228 -22.12 -9.35 12.98
N VAL A 229 -21.37 -9.79 11.98
CA VAL A 229 -21.59 -9.46 10.57
C VAL A 229 -22.20 -10.66 9.85
N GLN A 230 -23.35 -10.48 9.22
CA GLN A 230 -23.97 -11.52 8.39
C GLN A 230 -23.34 -11.54 7.00
N LEU A 231 -22.93 -12.73 6.56
CA LEU A 231 -22.40 -12.95 5.21
C LEU A 231 -23.47 -13.57 4.32
N THR A 232 -23.61 -13.03 3.12
CA THR A 232 -24.55 -13.56 2.12
C THR A 232 -23.87 -13.70 0.77
N PRO A 233 -23.99 -14.83 0.06
CA PRO A 233 -23.53 -14.92 -1.32
C PRO A 233 -24.37 -13.99 -2.20
N LEU A 234 -23.75 -13.43 -3.23
CA LEU A 234 -24.38 -12.50 -4.16
C LEU A 234 -23.80 -12.71 -5.56
N THR A 235 -24.63 -12.63 -6.58
CA THR A 235 -24.19 -12.54 -7.98
C THR A 235 -24.19 -11.10 -8.47
N GLU A 236 -23.43 -10.81 -9.54
CA GLU A 236 -23.41 -9.44 -10.13
C GLU A 236 -24.81 -8.98 -10.57
N ALA A 237 -25.65 -9.91 -11.07
CA ALA A 237 -27.01 -9.60 -11.51
C ALA A 237 -27.93 -9.17 -10.35
N GLU A 238 -27.72 -9.70 -9.15
CA GLU A 238 -28.53 -9.39 -7.96
C GLU A 238 -28.08 -8.10 -7.25
N LEU A 239 -26.88 -7.60 -7.56
CA LEU A 239 -26.25 -6.45 -6.89
C LEU A 239 -27.13 -5.19 -6.91
N PRO A 240 -27.68 -4.72 -8.04
CA PRO A 240 -28.53 -3.52 -8.05
C PRO A 240 -29.79 -3.69 -7.19
N GLY A 241 -30.39 -4.89 -7.23
CA GLY A 241 -31.57 -5.23 -6.43
C GLY A 241 -31.29 -5.23 -4.92
N LEU A 242 -30.14 -5.73 -4.49
CA LEU A 242 -29.72 -5.69 -3.09
C LEU A 242 -29.54 -4.25 -2.61
N LEU A 243 -28.78 -3.44 -3.35
CA LEU A 243 -28.48 -2.04 -2.98
C LEU A 243 -29.75 -1.18 -2.96
N ARG A 244 -30.67 -1.35 -3.92
CA ARG A 244 -31.97 -0.66 -3.92
C ARG A 244 -32.77 -0.93 -2.64
N ARG A 245 -32.81 -2.19 -2.19
CA ARG A 245 -33.51 -2.55 -0.94
C ARG A 245 -32.82 -2.01 0.30
N LYS A 246 -31.47 -2.12 0.36
CA LYS A 246 -30.70 -1.72 1.53
C LYS A 246 -30.69 -0.21 1.70
N LEU A 247 -30.57 0.57 0.61
CA LEU A 247 -30.52 2.03 0.63
C LEU A 247 -31.90 2.70 0.45
N ALA A 248 -33.01 1.96 0.62
CA ALA A 248 -34.36 2.50 0.46
C ALA A 248 -34.71 3.62 1.47
N GLU A 249 -34.11 3.62 2.65
CA GLU A 249 -34.30 4.60 3.71
C GLU A 249 -33.05 5.50 3.91
N GLY A 250 -32.16 5.58 2.89
CA GLY A 250 -30.89 6.31 2.94
C GLY A 250 -29.72 5.45 3.41
N GLY A 251 -28.61 6.10 3.76
CA GLY A 251 -27.34 5.48 4.14
C GLY A 251 -26.38 5.30 2.96
N CYS A 252 -25.24 4.64 3.19
CA CYS A 252 -24.19 4.45 2.18
C CYS A 252 -23.79 2.99 2.02
N ALA A 253 -23.32 2.67 0.80
CA ALA A 253 -22.81 1.35 0.46
C ALA A 253 -21.36 1.43 -0.02
N GLY A 254 -20.55 0.44 0.36
CA GLY A 254 -19.26 0.17 -0.27
C GLY A 254 -19.32 -1.08 -1.13
N VAL A 255 -18.79 -1.01 -2.34
CA VAL A 255 -18.60 -2.15 -3.25
C VAL A 255 -17.12 -2.27 -3.55
N ILE A 256 -16.46 -3.28 -2.97
CA ILE A 256 -15.02 -3.45 -3.10
C ILE A 256 -14.74 -4.66 -4.00
N VAL A 257 -14.08 -4.43 -5.12
CA VAL A 257 -13.72 -5.47 -6.09
C VAL A 257 -12.20 -5.55 -6.27
N ASN A 258 -11.73 -6.59 -6.94
CA ASN A 258 -10.32 -6.94 -6.97
C ASN A 258 -9.53 -6.26 -8.11
N THR A 259 -10.22 -5.75 -9.14
CA THR A 259 -9.57 -5.09 -10.28
C THR A 259 -10.23 -3.76 -10.63
N VAL A 260 -9.44 -2.83 -11.17
CA VAL A 260 -9.95 -1.51 -11.61
C VAL A 260 -10.99 -1.67 -12.73
N LYS A 261 -10.72 -2.53 -13.71
CA LYS A 261 -11.64 -2.77 -14.83
C LYS A 261 -13.01 -3.28 -14.35
N LYS A 262 -13.02 -4.15 -13.32
CA LYS A 262 -14.28 -4.62 -12.73
C LYS A 262 -14.97 -3.52 -11.93
N ALA A 263 -14.22 -2.66 -11.23
CA ALA A 263 -14.79 -1.51 -10.53
C ALA A 263 -15.48 -0.54 -11.50
N GLN A 264 -14.84 -0.22 -12.62
CA GLN A 264 -15.40 0.62 -13.68
C GLN A 264 -16.69 0.01 -14.27
N LYS A 265 -16.67 -1.30 -14.61
CA LYS A 265 -17.84 -2.03 -15.10
C LYS A 265 -19.01 -2.02 -14.11
N ILE A 266 -18.75 -2.28 -12.83
CA ILE A 266 -19.79 -2.29 -11.79
C ILE A 266 -20.32 -0.88 -11.54
N ALA A 267 -19.47 0.14 -11.52
CA ALA A 267 -19.91 1.53 -11.36
C ALA A 267 -20.86 1.93 -12.50
N GLN A 268 -20.54 1.58 -13.74
CA GLN A 268 -21.40 1.81 -14.89
C GLN A 268 -22.76 1.09 -14.72
N LEU A 269 -22.75 -0.21 -14.40
CA LEU A 269 -23.96 -1.01 -14.16
C LEU A 269 -24.86 -0.36 -13.09
N LEU A 270 -24.26 0.13 -12.00
CA LEU A 270 -25.01 0.74 -10.91
C LEU A 270 -25.57 2.13 -11.28
N ARG A 271 -24.84 2.96 -12.02
CA ARG A 271 -25.35 4.24 -12.53
C ARG A 271 -26.55 4.05 -13.45
N GLU A 272 -26.51 3.04 -14.33
CA GLU A 272 -27.61 2.70 -15.23
C GLU A 272 -28.82 2.11 -14.47
N SER A 273 -28.58 1.25 -13.48
CA SER A 273 -29.64 0.53 -12.74
C SER A 273 -30.25 1.33 -11.61
N LEU A 274 -29.52 2.28 -11.03
CA LEU A 274 -29.88 3.08 -9.85
C LEU A 274 -29.65 4.58 -10.10
N PRO A 275 -30.36 5.20 -11.05
CA PRO A 275 -30.10 6.60 -11.44
C PRO A 275 -30.46 7.61 -10.34
N ASP A 276 -31.17 7.20 -9.29
CA ASP A 276 -31.50 7.96 -8.09
C ASP A 276 -30.40 7.93 -7.02
N LYS A 277 -29.32 7.14 -7.23
CA LYS A 277 -28.20 7.01 -6.31
C LYS A 277 -26.94 7.64 -6.90
N GLU A 278 -26.14 8.22 -6.03
CA GLU A 278 -24.82 8.72 -6.42
C GLU A 278 -23.80 7.58 -6.38
N VAL A 279 -23.16 7.29 -7.52
CA VAL A 279 -22.15 6.25 -7.65
C VAL A 279 -20.78 6.89 -7.88
N GLN A 280 -19.91 6.81 -6.87
CA GLN A 280 -18.53 7.28 -6.91
C GLN A 280 -17.57 6.13 -7.10
N LEU A 281 -16.56 6.34 -7.96
CA LEU A 281 -15.48 5.39 -8.22
C LEU A 281 -14.21 5.81 -7.48
N PHE A 282 -13.51 4.82 -6.86
CA PHE A 282 -12.25 5.08 -6.16
C PHE A 282 -11.24 3.95 -6.35
N HIS A 283 -10.17 4.21 -7.14
CA HIS A 283 -9.12 3.24 -7.45
C HIS A 283 -7.77 3.91 -7.75
N ALA A 284 -6.75 3.10 -8.03
CA ALA A 284 -5.37 3.59 -8.22
C ALA A 284 -5.10 4.28 -9.56
N GLN A 285 -6.02 4.17 -10.55
CA GLN A 285 -5.85 4.73 -11.90
C GLN A 285 -6.54 6.09 -12.05
N PHE A 286 -6.55 6.90 -11.00
CA PHE A 286 -6.80 8.34 -11.05
C PHE A 286 -5.49 9.10 -10.98
N LEU A 287 -5.44 10.27 -11.62
CA LEU A 287 -4.37 11.25 -11.40
C LEU A 287 -4.21 11.53 -9.90
N MET A 288 -2.98 11.75 -9.46
CA MET A 288 -2.71 11.99 -8.05
C MET A 288 -3.57 13.13 -7.45
N PRO A 289 -3.76 14.31 -8.10
CA PRO A 289 -4.63 15.35 -7.58
C PRO A 289 -6.11 14.94 -7.52
N ASP A 290 -6.61 14.25 -8.57
CA ASP A 290 -8.01 13.78 -8.61
C ASP A 290 -8.26 12.72 -7.53
N ARG A 291 -7.28 11.84 -7.30
CA ARG A 291 -7.34 10.84 -6.25
C ARG A 291 -7.35 11.47 -4.87
N ALA A 292 -6.48 12.46 -4.63
CA ALA A 292 -6.42 13.15 -3.34
C ALA A 292 -7.74 13.89 -3.03
N ALA A 293 -8.30 14.59 -4.02
CA ALA A 293 -9.59 15.27 -3.86
C ALA A 293 -10.74 14.29 -3.56
N ARG A 294 -10.76 13.11 -4.20
CA ARG A 294 -11.75 12.06 -3.93
C ARG A 294 -11.59 11.46 -2.55
N GLU A 295 -10.35 11.23 -2.13
CA GLU A 295 -10.03 10.73 -0.80
C GLU A 295 -10.55 11.68 0.28
N GLU A 296 -10.28 12.97 0.15
CA GLU A 296 -10.77 14.02 1.05
C GLU A 296 -12.31 14.04 1.08
N GLN A 297 -12.96 14.05 -0.10
CA GLN A 297 -14.42 14.01 -0.20
C GLN A 297 -15.03 12.77 0.45
N LEU A 298 -14.43 11.59 0.27
CA LEU A 298 -14.89 10.35 0.90
C LEU A 298 -14.73 10.41 2.43
N MET A 299 -13.62 10.96 2.93
CA MET A 299 -13.41 11.13 4.36
C MET A 299 -14.41 12.10 4.99
N GLU A 300 -14.77 13.19 4.31
CA GLU A 300 -15.82 14.11 4.76
C GLU A 300 -17.20 13.45 4.76
N ARG A 301 -17.52 12.67 3.73
CA ARG A 301 -18.87 12.12 3.54
C ARG A 301 -19.15 10.87 4.37
N ILE A 302 -18.17 9.96 4.49
CA ILE A 302 -18.35 8.66 5.15
C ILE A 302 -17.22 8.32 6.15
N GLY A 303 -16.40 9.30 6.53
CA GLY A 303 -15.41 9.16 7.59
C GLY A 303 -16.03 9.21 8.99
N LYS A 304 -15.15 9.26 10.01
CA LYS A 304 -15.52 9.24 11.42
C LYS A 304 -16.51 10.36 11.81
N ASP A 305 -16.25 11.58 11.34
CA ASP A 305 -16.99 12.79 11.73
C ASP A 305 -18.13 13.14 10.76
N SER A 306 -18.44 12.24 9.80
CA SER A 306 -19.49 12.44 8.81
C SER A 306 -20.89 12.50 9.44
N VAL A 307 -21.75 13.39 8.90
CA VAL A 307 -23.14 13.53 9.32
C VAL A 307 -24.05 12.60 8.53
N PRO A 308 -25.23 12.21 9.06
CA PRO A 308 -26.13 11.28 8.36
C PRO A 308 -26.53 11.73 6.96
N GLU A 309 -26.76 13.03 6.77
CA GLU A 309 -27.20 13.61 5.51
C GLU A 309 -26.17 13.48 4.39
N SER A 310 -24.86 13.58 4.72
CA SER A 310 -23.79 13.47 3.73
C SER A 310 -23.60 12.03 3.20
N ARG A 311 -24.14 11.05 3.92
CA ARG A 311 -24.00 9.62 3.62
C ARG A 311 -25.11 9.07 2.74
N ASN A 312 -26.25 9.76 2.70
CA ASN A 312 -27.44 9.26 2.03
C ASN A 312 -27.24 9.07 0.54
N ASP A 313 -27.76 7.95 0.05
CA ASP A 313 -27.82 7.59 -1.37
C ASP A 313 -26.45 7.46 -2.06
N LEU A 314 -25.38 7.32 -1.26
CA LEU A 314 -24.00 7.18 -1.75
C LEU A 314 -23.62 5.70 -1.90
N ILE A 315 -23.14 5.34 -3.08
CA ILE A 315 -22.51 4.06 -3.38
C ILE A 315 -21.07 4.34 -3.79
N VAL A 316 -20.10 3.82 -3.02
CA VAL A 316 -18.68 3.93 -3.36
C VAL A 316 -18.23 2.60 -3.93
N VAL A 317 -17.84 2.58 -5.19
CA VAL A 317 -17.24 1.42 -5.86
C VAL A 317 -15.74 1.60 -5.91
N GLY A 318 -14.97 0.61 -5.43
CA GLY A 318 -13.53 0.76 -5.44
C GLY A 318 -12.78 -0.56 -5.37
N THR A 319 -11.46 -0.44 -5.26
CA THR A 319 -10.54 -1.58 -5.19
C THR A 319 -9.83 -1.61 -3.83
N GLN A 320 -8.68 -2.28 -3.76
CA GLN A 320 -7.85 -2.40 -2.55
C GLN A 320 -7.50 -1.05 -1.89
N VAL A 321 -7.61 0.05 -2.60
CA VAL A 321 -7.40 1.41 -2.02
C VAL A 321 -8.39 1.73 -0.90
N MET A 322 -9.56 1.07 -0.86
CA MET A 322 -10.55 1.22 0.21
C MET A 322 -10.26 0.35 1.44
N GLU A 323 -9.39 -0.64 1.32
CA GLU A 323 -9.02 -1.55 2.42
C GLU A 323 -8.05 -0.90 3.40
N GLN A 324 -7.15 -0.08 2.89
CA GLN A 324 -6.04 0.50 3.64
C GLN A 324 -6.14 2.03 3.63
N SER A 325 -5.52 2.68 4.58
CA SER A 325 -5.30 4.12 4.67
C SER A 325 -6.49 4.99 5.04
N LEU A 326 -7.73 4.62 4.71
CA LEU A 326 -8.90 5.47 4.92
C LEU A 326 -9.71 5.00 6.13
N ASP A 327 -10.16 5.94 6.95
CA ASP A 327 -11.06 5.68 8.08
C ASP A 327 -12.53 5.79 7.65
N LEU A 328 -12.91 4.94 6.68
CA LEU A 328 -14.27 4.88 6.14
C LEU A 328 -15.19 4.06 7.05
N ASP A 329 -16.45 4.46 7.10
CA ASP A 329 -17.52 3.80 7.84
C ASP A 329 -18.71 3.52 6.91
N LEU A 330 -18.82 2.30 6.44
CA LEU A 330 -19.86 1.84 5.53
C LEU A 330 -21.07 1.30 6.28
N ASP A 331 -22.28 1.50 5.73
CA ASP A 331 -23.53 0.99 6.30
C ASP A 331 -23.90 -0.39 5.77
N VAL A 332 -23.52 -0.69 4.53
CA VAL A 332 -23.57 -2.01 3.91
C VAL A 332 -22.31 -2.22 3.07
N LEU A 333 -21.80 -3.43 3.08
CA LEU A 333 -20.62 -3.80 2.30
C LEU A 333 -20.99 -4.89 1.28
N VAL A 334 -20.57 -4.68 0.06
CA VAL A 334 -20.48 -5.72 -0.96
C VAL A 334 -19.01 -5.91 -1.30
N THR A 335 -18.52 -7.12 -1.29
CA THR A 335 -17.12 -7.39 -1.61
C THR A 335 -17.01 -8.54 -2.57
N GLU A 336 -16.11 -8.43 -3.54
CA GLU A 336 -15.68 -9.58 -4.30
C GLU A 336 -14.92 -10.57 -3.42
N LEU A 337 -15.00 -11.87 -3.70
CA LEU A 337 -14.24 -12.88 -2.98
C LEU A 337 -12.72 -12.57 -3.06
N CYS A 338 -12.08 -12.55 -1.92
CA CYS A 338 -10.66 -12.27 -1.76
C CYS A 338 -10.08 -13.12 -0.62
N PRO A 339 -8.76 -13.17 -0.40
CA PRO A 339 -8.17 -13.86 0.75
C PRO A 339 -8.78 -13.42 2.08
N MET A 340 -8.87 -14.35 3.04
CA MET A 340 -9.61 -14.17 4.30
C MET A 340 -9.14 -12.97 5.11
N ASP A 341 -7.86 -12.70 5.15
CA ASP A 341 -7.27 -11.57 5.86
C ASP A 341 -7.73 -10.23 5.27
N LEU A 342 -7.78 -10.12 3.93
CA LEU A 342 -8.30 -8.95 3.23
C LEU A 342 -9.82 -8.82 3.38
N LEU A 343 -10.56 -9.94 3.33
CA LEU A 343 -11.99 -9.95 3.59
C LEU A 343 -12.30 -9.37 4.98
N LEU A 344 -11.56 -9.79 6.00
CA LEU A 344 -11.71 -9.27 7.36
C LEU A 344 -11.36 -7.78 7.46
N GLN A 345 -10.37 -7.30 6.70
CA GLN A 345 -10.04 -5.88 6.62
C GLN A 345 -11.14 -5.05 5.96
N ARG A 346 -11.74 -5.57 4.86
CA ARG A 346 -12.91 -4.96 4.20
C ARG A 346 -14.10 -4.91 5.16
N ILE A 347 -14.40 -6.01 5.84
CA ILE A 347 -15.44 -6.08 6.86
C ILE A 347 -15.17 -5.09 8.02
N GLY A 348 -13.91 -4.85 8.35
CA GLY A 348 -13.51 -3.83 9.32
C GLY A 348 -13.85 -2.38 8.93
N ARG A 349 -14.36 -2.12 7.72
CA ARG A 349 -14.92 -0.84 7.26
C ARG A 349 -16.43 -0.76 7.44
N LEU A 350 -17.08 -1.88 7.73
CA LEU A 350 -18.53 -1.97 7.94
C LEU A 350 -18.86 -1.67 9.40
N HIS A 351 -19.75 -0.70 9.64
CA HIS A 351 -20.16 -0.26 10.98
C HIS A 351 -18.96 0.06 11.90
N ARG A 352 -17.97 0.72 11.34
CA ARG A 352 -16.71 0.99 12.04
C ARG A 352 -16.86 1.95 13.21
N HIS A 353 -17.75 2.92 13.10
CA HIS A 353 -18.05 3.88 14.14
C HIS A 353 -19.47 3.72 14.68
N CYS A 354 -19.64 3.98 15.98
CA CYS A 354 -20.95 3.93 16.62
C CYS A 354 -21.80 5.10 16.14
N ARG A 355 -22.88 4.80 15.42
CA ARG A 355 -23.84 5.82 14.92
C ARG A 355 -25.23 5.23 14.69
N SER A 356 -26.24 6.09 14.65
CA SER A 356 -27.59 5.71 14.23
C SER A 356 -27.61 5.39 12.74
N ARG A 357 -28.30 4.31 12.35
CA ARG A 357 -28.41 3.85 10.96
C ARG A 357 -29.87 3.59 10.59
N PRO A 358 -30.28 3.77 9.31
CA PRO A 358 -31.60 3.41 8.83
C PRO A 358 -31.95 1.94 9.17
N LYS A 359 -33.24 1.63 9.33
CA LYS A 359 -33.68 0.30 9.72
C LYS A 359 -33.12 -0.84 8.88
N PRO A 360 -33.08 -0.77 7.53
CA PRO A 360 -32.52 -1.85 6.69
C PRO A 360 -31.01 -2.08 6.90
N LEU A 361 -30.31 -1.10 7.54
CA LEU A 361 -28.87 -1.05 7.71
C LEU A 361 -28.42 -1.21 9.17
N GLN A 362 -29.33 -1.43 10.12
CA GLN A 362 -28.99 -1.59 11.55
C GLN A 362 -28.19 -2.86 11.81
N GLN A 363 -28.45 -3.92 11.04
CA GLN A 363 -27.67 -5.17 11.11
C GLN A 363 -26.53 -5.10 10.11
N ALA A 364 -25.30 -5.28 10.60
CA ALA A 364 -24.12 -5.34 9.75
C ALA A 364 -24.22 -6.52 8.76
N CYS A 365 -24.18 -6.20 7.47
CA CYS A 365 -24.33 -7.17 6.39
C CYS A 365 -23.21 -6.95 5.35
N CYS A 366 -22.52 -8.03 5.04
CA CYS A 366 -21.53 -8.10 3.97
C CYS A 366 -22.00 -9.11 2.94
N ALA A 367 -22.26 -8.67 1.70
CA ALA A 367 -22.54 -9.56 0.59
C ALA A 367 -21.25 -9.87 -0.17
N VAL A 368 -21.01 -11.15 -0.44
CA VAL A 368 -19.81 -11.62 -1.13
C VAL A 368 -20.15 -11.97 -2.56
N LEU A 369 -19.59 -11.20 -3.50
CA LEU A 369 -19.68 -11.50 -4.93
C LEU A 369 -18.79 -12.69 -5.23
N ASP A 370 -19.42 -13.80 -5.56
CA ASP A 370 -18.77 -15.04 -5.98
C ASP A 370 -19.61 -15.67 -7.08
N THR A 371 -18.96 -16.29 -8.04
CA THR A 371 -19.66 -16.99 -9.13
C THR A 371 -20.40 -18.24 -8.65
N GLY A 372 -19.99 -18.81 -7.51
CA GLY A 372 -20.51 -20.06 -6.97
C GLY A 372 -20.13 -21.29 -7.80
N GLU A 373 -19.39 -21.10 -8.89
CA GLU A 373 -18.90 -22.14 -9.80
C GLU A 373 -17.52 -22.65 -9.38
N GLU A 374 -17.01 -23.67 -10.07
CA GLU A 374 -15.65 -24.19 -9.82
C GLU A 374 -14.55 -23.16 -10.14
N ALA A 375 -14.77 -22.32 -11.16
CA ALA A 375 -13.85 -21.26 -11.58
C ALA A 375 -14.07 -19.96 -10.80
N PHE A 376 -13.00 -19.24 -10.55
CA PHE A 376 -13.03 -17.88 -9.99
C PHE A 376 -13.03 -16.83 -11.11
N ASP A 377 -13.29 -15.59 -10.76
CA ASP A 377 -13.07 -14.46 -11.68
C ASP A 377 -11.58 -14.37 -12.07
N ALA A 378 -11.32 -14.30 -13.38
CA ALA A 378 -9.94 -14.30 -13.90
C ALA A 378 -9.07 -13.15 -13.37
N GLY A 379 -9.69 -11.99 -13.09
CA GLY A 379 -9.00 -10.85 -12.47
C GLY A 379 -8.61 -11.15 -11.02
N SER A 380 -9.50 -11.79 -10.27
CA SER A 380 -9.25 -12.21 -8.89
C SER A 380 -8.17 -13.29 -8.81
N GLU A 381 -8.19 -14.26 -9.73
CA GLU A 381 -7.14 -15.28 -9.83
C GLU A 381 -5.76 -14.66 -10.13
N ALA A 382 -5.72 -13.70 -11.04
CA ALA A 382 -4.47 -13.03 -11.40
C ALA A 382 -3.87 -12.22 -10.24
N VAL A 383 -4.72 -11.68 -9.35
CA VAL A 383 -4.28 -10.87 -8.19
C VAL A 383 -3.88 -11.75 -7.00
N TYR A 384 -4.66 -12.78 -6.66
CA TYR A 384 -4.51 -13.51 -5.40
C TYR A 384 -4.11 -14.98 -5.55
N GLY A 385 -4.21 -15.54 -6.76
CA GLY A 385 -4.04 -16.96 -7.00
C GLY A 385 -5.25 -17.80 -6.55
N GLN A 386 -5.41 -18.95 -7.19
CA GLN A 386 -6.59 -19.82 -6.98
C GLN A 386 -6.62 -20.46 -5.59
N TRP A 387 -5.45 -20.82 -5.02
CA TRP A 387 -5.36 -21.53 -3.74
C TRP A 387 -5.96 -20.73 -2.58
N LEU A 388 -5.56 -19.46 -2.41
CA LEU A 388 -6.07 -18.63 -1.31
C LEU A 388 -7.57 -18.32 -1.47
N LEU A 389 -8.03 -18.11 -2.71
CA LEU A 389 -9.46 -17.93 -3.00
C LEU A 389 -10.25 -19.19 -2.68
N TRP A 390 -9.75 -20.37 -3.07
CA TRP A 390 -10.36 -21.65 -2.79
C TRP A 390 -10.47 -21.92 -1.29
N ARG A 391 -9.39 -21.68 -0.54
CA ARG A 391 -9.42 -21.83 0.93
C ARG A 391 -10.37 -20.85 1.58
N THR A 392 -10.37 -19.60 1.16
CA THR A 392 -11.32 -18.62 1.69
C THR A 392 -12.77 -19.04 1.44
N ARG A 393 -13.10 -19.47 0.23
CA ARG A 393 -14.45 -19.97 -0.11
C ARG A 393 -14.83 -21.17 0.76
N LYS A 394 -13.90 -22.12 0.95
CA LYS A 394 -14.11 -23.32 1.77
C LYS A 394 -14.45 -22.99 3.22
N TYR A 395 -13.78 -22.01 3.81
CA TYR A 395 -13.92 -21.64 5.23
C TYR A 395 -14.79 -20.40 5.47
N LEU A 396 -15.47 -19.89 4.44
CA LEU A 396 -16.34 -18.74 4.56
C LEU A 396 -17.59 -19.07 5.40
N PRO A 397 -17.77 -18.51 6.61
CA PRO A 397 -18.92 -18.80 7.45
C PRO A 397 -20.14 -17.98 7.00
N ARG A 398 -21.32 -18.30 7.53
CA ARG A 398 -22.54 -17.49 7.31
C ARG A 398 -22.56 -16.20 8.14
N SER A 399 -21.79 -16.13 9.20
CA SER A 399 -21.63 -14.93 10.03
C SER A 399 -20.25 -14.91 10.67
N ILE A 400 -19.72 -13.71 10.89
CA ILE A 400 -18.43 -13.47 11.54
C ILE A 400 -18.67 -12.62 12.78
N ARG A 401 -18.15 -13.07 13.91
CA ARG A 401 -18.12 -12.31 15.17
C ARG A 401 -16.78 -11.61 15.28
N LEU A 402 -16.82 -10.30 15.33
CA LEU A 402 -15.63 -9.48 15.50
C LEU A 402 -15.53 -9.02 16.96
N PRO A 403 -14.38 -9.16 17.62
CA PRO A 403 -13.09 -9.60 17.04
C PRO A 403 -12.81 -11.11 17.13
N GLU A 404 -13.67 -11.92 17.74
CA GLU A 404 -13.41 -13.29 18.19
C GLU A 404 -13.01 -14.24 17.05
N ASP A 405 -13.65 -14.09 15.88
CA ASP A 405 -13.44 -14.99 14.74
C ASP A 405 -12.26 -14.56 13.83
N ILE A 406 -11.59 -13.40 14.09
CA ILE A 406 -10.50 -12.90 13.23
C ILE A 406 -9.34 -13.90 13.20
N ALA A 407 -8.74 -14.20 14.35
CA ALA A 407 -7.59 -15.08 14.39
C ALA A 407 -7.92 -16.52 13.97
N PRO A 408 -9.02 -17.15 14.43
CA PRO A 408 -9.39 -18.49 13.96
C PRO A 408 -9.57 -18.60 12.44
N LEU A 409 -10.25 -17.66 11.80
CA LEU A 409 -10.48 -17.68 10.35
C LEU A 409 -9.19 -17.49 9.56
N VAL A 410 -8.30 -16.60 10.03
CA VAL A 410 -6.98 -16.42 9.42
C VAL A 410 -6.17 -17.70 9.54
N GLN A 411 -6.13 -18.33 10.73
CA GLN A 411 -5.42 -19.60 10.92
C GLN A 411 -5.96 -20.69 9.98
N GLN A 412 -7.28 -20.89 9.92
CA GLN A 412 -7.88 -21.90 9.06
C GLN A 412 -7.50 -21.74 7.59
N VAL A 413 -7.35 -20.51 7.09
CA VAL A 413 -7.01 -20.28 5.68
C VAL A 413 -5.50 -20.36 5.43
N TYR A 414 -4.67 -19.92 6.36
CA TYR A 414 -3.21 -19.78 6.14
C TYR A 414 -2.36 -20.91 6.74
N ASP A 415 -2.92 -21.74 7.63
CA ASP A 415 -2.23 -22.88 8.23
C ASP A 415 -2.73 -24.19 7.62
N TRP A 416 -2.20 -24.56 6.46
CA TRP A 416 -2.60 -25.74 5.72
C TRP A 416 -1.59 -26.88 5.71
N GLU A 417 -0.40 -26.72 6.26
CA GLU A 417 0.68 -27.71 6.13
C GLU A 417 0.36 -29.03 6.85
N GLN A 418 -0.39 -28.94 7.95
CA GLN A 418 -0.80 -30.09 8.73
C GLN A 418 -2.11 -30.74 8.23
N GLU A 419 -2.79 -30.07 7.29
CA GLU A 419 -4.04 -30.58 6.72
C GLU A 419 -3.76 -31.43 5.47
N ALA A 420 -4.29 -32.65 5.44
CA ALA A 420 -4.32 -33.42 4.18
C ALA A 420 -5.35 -32.79 3.23
N PRO A 421 -5.05 -32.61 1.94
CA PRO A 421 -6.02 -32.15 0.96
C PRO A 421 -7.21 -33.12 0.88
N GLU A 422 -8.43 -32.63 1.00
CA GLU A 422 -9.66 -33.46 0.99
C GLU A 422 -10.09 -33.83 -0.44
N THR A 423 -9.59 -33.10 -1.46
CA THR A 423 -9.98 -33.27 -2.85
C THR A 423 -8.74 -33.21 -3.76
N GLU A 424 -8.80 -33.94 -4.90
CA GLU A 424 -7.75 -33.92 -5.93
C GLU A 424 -7.50 -32.49 -6.47
N GLN A 425 -8.57 -31.69 -6.62
CA GLN A 425 -8.45 -30.29 -7.01
C GLN A 425 -7.71 -29.46 -5.95
N GLY A 426 -8.02 -29.65 -4.66
CA GLY A 426 -7.32 -28.98 -3.56
C GLY A 426 -5.83 -29.31 -3.52
N GLU A 427 -5.47 -30.58 -3.75
CA GLU A 427 -4.08 -31.02 -3.81
C GLU A 427 -3.31 -30.38 -4.97
N LYS A 428 -3.92 -30.33 -6.16
CA LYS A 428 -3.35 -29.65 -7.32
C LYS A 428 -3.11 -28.16 -7.05
N LEU A 429 -4.12 -27.44 -6.58
CA LEU A 429 -4.01 -26.00 -6.30
C LEU A 429 -2.95 -25.69 -5.22
N ARG A 430 -2.86 -26.54 -4.20
CA ARG A 430 -1.84 -26.45 -3.16
C ARG A 430 -0.45 -26.61 -3.75
N SER A 431 -0.22 -27.67 -4.54
CA SER A 431 1.07 -27.94 -5.14
C SER A 431 1.52 -26.81 -6.08
N GLU A 432 0.62 -26.28 -6.90
CA GLU A 432 0.88 -25.14 -7.78
C GLU A 432 1.26 -23.88 -6.97
N TYR A 433 0.55 -23.63 -5.88
CA TYR A 433 0.83 -22.51 -4.99
C TYR A 433 2.20 -22.64 -4.30
N GLU A 434 2.50 -23.81 -3.73
CA GLU A 434 3.80 -24.07 -3.07
C GLU A 434 4.97 -23.94 -4.04
N GLN A 435 4.84 -24.44 -5.26
CA GLN A 435 5.86 -24.26 -6.31
C GLN A 435 6.03 -22.78 -6.71
N MET A 436 4.95 -22.03 -6.76
CA MET A 436 5.01 -20.60 -7.04
C MET A 436 5.73 -19.85 -5.90
N GLN A 437 5.43 -20.19 -4.65
CA GLN A 437 6.09 -19.60 -3.48
C GLN A 437 7.59 -19.88 -3.47
N GLU A 438 7.99 -21.12 -3.78
CA GLU A 438 9.40 -21.53 -3.85
C GLU A 438 10.15 -20.77 -4.95
N LYS A 439 9.56 -20.67 -6.15
CA LYS A 439 10.14 -19.85 -7.24
C LYS A 439 10.32 -18.38 -6.86
N LYS A 440 9.39 -17.82 -6.06
CA LYS A 440 9.52 -16.45 -5.54
C LYS A 440 10.69 -16.34 -4.57
N LYS A 441 10.82 -17.28 -3.64
CA LYS A 441 11.94 -17.34 -2.69
C LYS A 441 13.29 -17.48 -3.40
N ASP A 442 13.40 -18.38 -4.40
CA ASP A 442 14.61 -18.56 -5.19
C ASP A 442 15.02 -17.28 -5.93
N ARG A 443 14.05 -16.54 -6.47
CA ARG A 443 14.31 -15.25 -7.13
C ARG A 443 14.80 -14.20 -6.13
N ALA A 444 14.16 -14.11 -4.97
CA ALA A 444 14.57 -13.19 -3.91
C ALA A 444 15.98 -13.50 -3.42
N GLY A 445 16.31 -14.79 -3.26
CA GLY A 445 17.61 -15.27 -2.79
C GLY A 445 18.80 -14.74 -3.57
N LYS A 446 18.61 -14.42 -4.86
CA LYS A 446 19.68 -13.90 -5.74
C LYS A 446 20.16 -12.50 -5.38
N TYR A 447 19.36 -11.75 -4.65
CA TYR A 447 19.62 -10.34 -4.31
C TYR A 447 19.88 -10.13 -2.82
N LEU A 448 19.72 -11.16 -1.99
CA LEU A 448 19.89 -11.05 -0.54
C LEU A 448 21.34 -10.76 -0.15
N VAL A 449 21.52 -9.85 0.81
CA VAL A 449 22.80 -9.74 1.53
C VAL A 449 23.05 -11.03 2.34
N PRO A 450 24.32 -11.40 2.64
CA PRO A 450 24.61 -12.55 3.49
C PRO A 450 23.91 -12.46 4.85
N GLN A 451 23.73 -13.60 5.50
CA GLN A 451 23.27 -13.64 6.89
C GLN A 451 24.36 -13.10 7.83
N PRO A 452 23.99 -12.48 8.94
CA PRO A 452 24.96 -12.17 9.98
C PRO A 452 25.42 -13.50 10.61
N GLU A 453 26.64 -13.91 10.37
CA GLU A 453 27.25 -15.10 10.93
C GLU A 453 28.39 -14.73 11.86
N VAL A 454 28.49 -15.44 12.99
CA VAL A 454 29.72 -15.53 13.77
C VAL A 454 30.25 -16.94 13.58
N ASP A 455 31.41 -17.07 13.00
CA ASP A 455 32.15 -18.32 13.08
C ASP A 455 32.56 -18.56 14.54
N GLU A 456 32.26 -19.75 15.07
CA GLU A 456 32.64 -20.14 16.43
C GLU A 456 34.14 -20.06 16.67
N ASP A 457 34.93 -20.12 15.61
CA ASP A 457 36.40 -20.04 15.64
C ASP A 457 37.00 -18.67 15.37
N PHE A 458 36.21 -17.61 15.24
CA PHE A 458 36.64 -16.21 14.95
C PHE A 458 37.49 -16.02 13.69
N GLN A 459 37.54 -16.96 12.76
CA GLN A 459 38.44 -16.92 11.60
C GLN A 459 37.84 -16.42 10.30
N GLU A 460 36.51 -16.47 10.12
CA GLU A 460 35.82 -15.87 8.97
C GLU A 460 34.53 -15.16 9.42
N LEU A 461 34.67 -13.94 9.81
CA LEU A 461 33.53 -13.04 9.89
C LEU A 461 33.14 -12.68 8.46
N ASN A 462 31.89 -12.88 8.06
CA ASN A 462 31.32 -12.11 6.97
C ASN A 462 31.30 -10.64 7.44
N THR A 463 32.39 -9.96 7.25
CA THR A 463 32.57 -8.59 7.70
C THR A 463 31.85 -7.66 6.75
N LEU A 464 31.52 -6.47 7.21
CA LEU A 464 31.04 -5.39 6.35
C LEU A 464 31.97 -5.13 5.16
N ASP A 465 33.25 -5.49 5.27
CA ASP A 465 34.26 -5.34 4.23
C ASP A 465 34.07 -6.38 3.11
N ASP A 466 33.74 -7.63 3.44
CA ASP A 466 33.40 -8.66 2.43
C ASP A 466 32.17 -8.28 1.63
N TRP A 467 31.23 -7.59 2.23
CA TRP A 467 30.08 -7.04 1.52
C TRP A 467 30.46 -5.94 0.55
N MET A 468 31.38 -5.06 0.94
CA MET A 468 31.85 -3.98 0.09
C MET A 468 32.60 -4.48 -1.14
N GLN A 469 33.29 -5.60 -1.03
CA GLN A 469 34.01 -6.23 -2.14
C GLN A 469 33.06 -6.97 -3.09
N ASN A 470 31.96 -7.55 -2.57
CA ASN A 470 30.97 -8.32 -3.32
C ASN A 470 29.74 -7.53 -3.74
N VAL A 471 29.59 -6.26 -3.33
CA VAL A 471 28.50 -5.40 -3.78
C VAL A 471 28.65 -5.12 -5.27
N GLY A 472 27.95 -5.90 -6.07
CA GLY A 472 27.83 -5.70 -7.51
C GLY A 472 27.35 -4.28 -7.83
N ALA A 473 27.54 -3.85 -9.07
CA ALA A 473 27.22 -2.49 -9.52
C ALA A 473 25.73 -2.13 -9.57
N THR A 474 24.88 -2.77 -8.75
CA THR A 474 23.43 -2.54 -8.72
C THR A 474 23.13 -1.12 -8.25
N SER A 475 22.50 -0.34 -9.10
CA SER A 475 22.09 1.03 -8.78
C SER A 475 20.90 1.04 -7.80
N ASP A 476 20.71 2.15 -7.06
CA ASP A 476 19.53 2.31 -6.19
C ASP A 476 18.20 2.14 -6.95
N ALA A 477 18.14 2.53 -8.22
CA ALA A 477 16.95 2.36 -9.05
C ALA A 477 16.69 0.87 -9.34
N ALA A 478 17.72 0.11 -9.70
CA ALA A 478 17.60 -1.33 -9.92
C ALA A 478 17.27 -2.08 -8.62
N ALA A 479 17.84 -1.66 -7.47
CA ALA A 479 17.50 -2.23 -6.17
C ALA A 479 16.04 -1.96 -5.78
N ARG A 480 15.52 -0.76 -6.03
CA ARG A 480 14.09 -0.45 -5.82
C ARG A 480 13.18 -1.30 -6.70
N ALA A 481 13.57 -1.53 -7.94
CA ALA A 481 12.84 -2.44 -8.84
C ALA A 481 12.89 -3.89 -8.35
N ALA A 482 13.97 -4.31 -7.68
CA ALA A 482 14.14 -5.65 -7.15
C ALA A 482 13.47 -5.91 -5.79
N VAL A 483 12.96 -4.88 -5.09
CA VAL A 483 12.29 -5.06 -3.78
C VAL A 483 10.95 -5.78 -3.91
N ARG A 484 10.25 -5.60 -5.01
CA ARG A 484 8.91 -6.17 -5.24
C ARG A 484 8.95 -7.16 -6.40
N ASP A 485 8.30 -8.31 -6.19
CA ASP A 485 8.13 -9.32 -7.24
C ASP A 485 6.92 -8.94 -8.11
N GLY A 486 7.17 -8.41 -9.27
CA GLY A 486 6.12 -8.05 -10.21
C GLY A 486 6.66 -7.40 -11.47
N ASP A 487 5.79 -7.30 -12.46
CA ASP A 487 6.11 -6.51 -13.65
C ASP A 487 6.36 -5.05 -13.26
N PRO A 488 7.28 -4.35 -13.94
CA PRO A 488 7.53 -2.95 -13.70
C PRO A 488 6.24 -2.13 -13.75
N SER A 489 6.09 -1.24 -12.79
CA SER A 489 4.98 -0.28 -12.80
C SER A 489 5.44 0.97 -13.55
N VAL A 490 4.79 1.28 -14.66
CA VAL A 490 5.05 2.50 -15.41
C VAL A 490 4.21 3.63 -14.82
N GLU A 491 4.87 4.67 -14.33
CA GLU A 491 4.23 5.91 -13.89
C GLU A 491 4.53 7.00 -14.90
N VAL A 492 3.52 7.81 -15.22
CA VAL A 492 3.60 8.89 -16.18
C VAL A 492 3.03 10.19 -15.62
N LEU A 493 3.52 11.31 -16.09
CA LEU A 493 2.86 12.61 -15.93
C LEU A 493 1.83 12.77 -17.03
N VAL A 494 0.60 13.15 -16.73
CA VAL A 494 -0.45 13.29 -17.74
C VAL A 494 -0.69 14.76 -18.04
N MET A 495 -0.54 15.13 -19.30
CA MET A 495 -0.79 16.48 -19.81
C MET A 495 -1.66 16.42 -21.06
N GLN A 496 -2.30 17.51 -21.43
CA GLN A 496 -3.08 17.63 -22.66
C GLN A 496 -2.27 18.36 -23.75
N ARG A 497 -2.24 17.80 -24.95
CA ARG A 497 -1.71 18.47 -26.14
C ARG A 497 -2.88 18.93 -27.03
N ARG A 498 -2.98 20.22 -27.22
CA ARG A 498 -4.04 20.80 -28.09
C ARG A 498 -3.60 20.98 -29.54
N THR A 499 -4.59 21.19 -30.40
CA THR A 499 -4.39 21.54 -31.80
C THR A 499 -3.44 22.74 -31.89
N GLY A 500 -2.36 22.61 -32.69
CA GLY A 500 -1.26 23.59 -32.72
C GLY A 500 -0.05 23.26 -31.85
N GLY A 501 -0.10 22.17 -31.06
CA GLY A 501 1.05 21.63 -30.34
C GLY A 501 1.29 22.26 -28.96
N SER A 502 0.40 23.14 -28.48
CA SER A 502 0.50 23.71 -27.14
C SER A 502 0.17 22.67 -26.07
N ILE A 503 0.95 22.66 -24.98
CA ILE A 503 0.79 21.75 -23.84
C ILE A 503 0.01 22.45 -22.73
N HIS A 504 -0.94 21.74 -22.14
CA HIS A 504 -1.85 22.25 -21.14
C HIS A 504 -2.00 21.24 -19.97
N PHE A 505 -2.36 21.73 -18.80
CA PHE A 505 -2.99 20.89 -17.78
C PHE A 505 -4.35 20.40 -18.28
N LEU A 506 -4.87 19.31 -17.70
CA LEU A 506 -6.23 18.87 -18.00
C LEU A 506 -7.25 19.97 -17.67
N PRO A 507 -8.42 20.02 -18.33
CA PRO A 507 -9.35 21.15 -18.22
C PRO A 507 -9.75 21.54 -16.79
N TRP A 508 -9.80 20.60 -15.86
CA TRP A 508 -10.14 20.81 -14.45
C TRP A 508 -8.92 20.93 -13.53
N GLN A 509 -7.73 20.72 -14.04
CA GLN A 509 -6.47 20.89 -13.31
C GLN A 509 -5.87 22.26 -13.65
N GLU A 510 -5.52 23.07 -12.64
CA GLU A 510 -4.91 24.40 -12.83
C GLU A 510 -5.66 25.30 -13.85
N GLY A 511 -6.99 25.10 -13.96
CA GLY A 511 -7.84 25.82 -14.93
C GLY A 511 -7.54 25.50 -16.41
N GLY A 512 -6.90 24.37 -16.71
CA GLY A 512 -6.49 24.01 -18.09
C GLY A 512 -5.43 24.95 -18.66
N SER A 513 -4.60 25.57 -17.80
CA SER A 513 -3.61 26.57 -18.20
C SER A 513 -2.52 25.97 -19.10
N ALA A 514 -2.01 26.78 -20.03
CA ALA A 514 -0.92 26.41 -20.92
C ALA A 514 0.42 26.40 -20.18
N VAL A 515 1.29 25.48 -20.57
CA VAL A 515 2.67 25.36 -20.08
C VAL A 515 3.63 25.44 -21.25
N ALA A 516 4.72 26.21 -21.10
CA ALA A 516 5.77 26.29 -22.10
C ALA A 516 6.45 24.91 -22.26
N ALA A 517 6.52 24.44 -23.51
CA ALA A 517 7.15 23.17 -23.86
C ALA A 517 8.64 23.34 -24.23
N ASP A 518 9.01 24.53 -24.69
CA ASP A 518 10.32 24.88 -25.26
C ASP A 518 11.32 25.42 -24.23
N SER A 519 10.89 25.60 -22.99
CA SER A 519 11.72 26.10 -21.88
C SER A 519 11.46 25.30 -20.59
N PRO A 520 12.47 25.19 -19.67
CA PRO A 520 12.24 24.58 -18.37
C PRO A 520 11.16 25.35 -17.60
N PRO A 521 10.14 24.69 -17.09
CA PRO A 521 9.09 25.36 -16.33
C PRO A 521 9.66 25.93 -15.02
N PRO A 522 9.12 27.08 -14.54
CA PRO A 522 9.45 27.61 -13.24
C PRO A 522 9.22 26.57 -12.12
N PRO A 523 9.95 26.62 -11.00
CA PRO A 523 9.85 25.60 -9.92
C PRO A 523 8.43 25.30 -9.44
N GLU A 524 7.59 26.32 -9.29
CA GLU A 524 6.17 26.15 -8.89
C GLU A 524 5.36 25.40 -9.96
N THR A 525 5.55 25.75 -11.23
CA THR A 525 4.90 25.07 -12.35
C THR A 525 5.43 23.65 -12.49
N ALA A 526 6.74 23.44 -12.35
CA ALA A 526 7.35 22.12 -12.36
C ALA A 526 6.78 21.22 -11.26
N LEU A 527 6.55 21.75 -10.06
CA LEU A 527 5.90 21.01 -8.96
C LEU A 527 4.46 20.64 -9.30
N LYS A 528 3.69 21.55 -9.91
CA LYS A 528 2.32 21.27 -10.35
C LYS A 528 2.27 20.21 -11.44
N ILE A 529 3.21 20.23 -12.38
CA ILE A 529 3.35 19.19 -13.42
C ILE A 529 3.75 17.86 -12.77
N ALA A 530 4.73 17.84 -11.87
CA ALA A 530 5.17 16.64 -11.20
C ALA A 530 4.07 15.96 -10.36
N ARG A 531 3.05 16.71 -9.96
CA ARG A 531 1.84 16.19 -9.28
C ARG A 531 0.85 15.52 -10.24
N GLN A 532 0.96 15.71 -11.57
CA GLN A 532 0.07 15.08 -12.54
C GLN A 532 0.43 13.60 -12.78
N LYS A 533 0.91 12.92 -11.76
CA LYS A 533 1.30 11.50 -11.83
C LYS A 533 0.09 10.58 -11.93
N LEU A 534 0.23 9.61 -12.81
CA LEU A 534 -0.70 8.51 -13.01
C LEU A 534 0.08 7.20 -13.15
N ARG A 535 -0.37 6.17 -12.47
CA ARG A 535 0.15 4.82 -12.66
C ARG A 535 -0.62 4.14 -13.79
N LEU A 536 0.09 3.74 -14.84
CA LEU A 536 -0.51 2.99 -15.95
C LEU A 536 -0.99 1.60 -15.48
N PRO A 537 -2.02 1.04 -16.12
CA PRO A 537 -2.47 -0.34 -15.90
C PRO A 537 -1.34 -1.36 -16.02
N ALA A 538 -1.43 -2.46 -15.25
CA ALA A 538 -0.38 -3.49 -15.20
C ALA A 538 -0.02 -4.11 -16.57
N VAL A 539 -0.92 -4.05 -17.55
CA VAL A 539 -0.67 -4.54 -18.90
C VAL A 539 0.50 -3.81 -19.59
N PHE A 540 0.72 -2.53 -19.27
CA PHE A 540 1.82 -1.73 -19.82
C PHE A 540 3.17 -2.04 -19.19
N GLY A 541 3.19 -2.63 -18.01
CA GLY A 541 4.40 -3.07 -17.31
C GLY A 541 4.84 -4.49 -17.65
N LYS A 542 4.09 -5.23 -18.48
CA LYS A 542 4.45 -6.59 -18.86
C LYS A 542 5.80 -6.63 -19.59
N ALA A 543 6.65 -7.62 -19.26
CA ALA A 543 8.01 -7.73 -19.77
C ALA A 543 8.10 -7.69 -21.32
N TRP A 544 7.07 -8.19 -22.01
CA TRP A 544 7.00 -8.19 -23.48
C TRP A 544 6.52 -6.86 -24.08
N LYS A 545 6.07 -5.90 -23.27
CA LYS A 545 5.45 -4.64 -23.70
C LYS A 545 6.14 -3.40 -23.13
N VAL A 546 6.71 -3.48 -21.96
CA VAL A 546 7.24 -2.32 -21.22
C VAL A 546 8.29 -1.54 -21.99
N ASP A 547 9.17 -2.22 -22.73
CA ASP A 547 10.20 -1.56 -23.54
C ASP A 547 9.62 -0.76 -24.71
N GLU A 548 8.51 -1.23 -25.29
CA GLU A 548 7.77 -0.50 -26.34
C GLU A 548 7.10 0.73 -25.76
N VAL A 549 6.41 0.59 -24.64
CA VAL A 549 5.75 1.67 -23.91
C VAL A 549 6.75 2.78 -23.55
N ILE A 550 7.88 2.43 -22.95
CA ILE A 550 8.91 3.41 -22.56
C ILE A 550 9.49 4.10 -23.78
N ARG A 551 9.73 3.35 -24.87
CA ARG A 551 10.28 3.91 -26.11
C ARG A 551 9.35 4.92 -26.77
N GLU A 552 8.04 4.66 -26.80
CA GLU A 552 7.05 5.57 -27.36
C GLU A 552 6.92 6.84 -26.51
N LEU A 553 6.82 6.71 -25.18
CA LEU A 553 6.76 7.85 -24.26
C LEU A 553 8.04 8.71 -24.34
N ASP A 554 9.23 8.09 -24.34
CA ASP A 554 10.51 8.80 -24.46
C ASP A 554 10.66 9.50 -25.83
N ALA A 555 10.12 8.93 -26.91
CA ALA A 555 10.11 9.57 -28.22
C ALA A 555 9.23 10.83 -28.25
N ASP A 556 8.07 10.80 -27.62
CA ASP A 556 7.19 11.95 -27.46
C ASP A 556 7.81 13.02 -26.57
N ASP A 557 8.44 12.64 -25.46
CA ASP A 557 9.15 13.56 -24.56
C ASP A 557 10.29 14.28 -25.27
N ARG A 558 11.11 13.57 -26.03
CA ARG A 558 12.20 14.18 -26.81
C ARG A 558 11.68 15.12 -27.89
N ARG A 559 10.55 14.80 -28.49
CA ARG A 559 9.95 15.60 -29.56
C ARG A 559 9.29 16.88 -29.06
N TRP A 560 8.60 16.81 -27.90
CA TRP A 560 7.70 17.87 -27.46
C TRP A 560 8.15 18.57 -26.17
N LEU A 561 8.88 17.86 -25.30
CA LEU A 561 9.13 18.28 -23.91
C LEU A 561 10.62 18.20 -23.50
N ALA A 562 11.54 18.18 -24.47
CA ALA A 562 12.97 18.03 -24.20
C ALA A 562 13.50 19.06 -23.17
N ALA A 563 12.95 20.27 -23.15
CA ALA A 563 13.36 21.32 -22.20
C ALA A 563 12.94 21.01 -20.75
N TRP A 564 11.90 20.22 -20.55
CA TRP A 564 11.45 19.84 -19.20
C TRP A 564 12.44 18.95 -18.48
N GLN A 565 13.22 18.15 -19.21
CA GLN A 565 14.28 17.31 -18.67
C GLN A 565 15.41 18.11 -18.00
N LEU A 566 15.48 19.42 -18.20
CA LEU A 566 16.40 20.33 -17.51
C LEU A 566 15.89 20.72 -16.11
N SER A 567 14.61 20.50 -15.81
CA SER A 567 14.06 20.73 -14.47
C SER A 567 14.37 19.54 -13.54
N PRO A 568 14.94 19.78 -12.35
CA PRO A 568 15.26 18.71 -11.40
C PRO A 568 14.04 17.85 -10.99
N LEU A 569 12.84 18.44 -10.96
CA LEU A 569 11.60 17.76 -10.60
C LEU A 569 10.99 16.90 -11.73
N LEU A 570 11.39 17.16 -12.97
CA LEU A 570 10.84 16.50 -14.15
C LEU A 570 11.88 15.63 -14.86
N HIS A 571 13.12 15.67 -14.42
CA HIS A 571 14.22 14.90 -15.00
C HIS A 571 13.97 13.39 -14.87
N GLY A 572 13.93 12.70 -16.00
CA GLY A 572 13.66 11.26 -16.07
C GLY A 572 12.20 10.85 -15.90
N GLU A 573 11.28 11.80 -15.77
CA GLU A 573 9.84 11.51 -15.76
C GLU A 573 9.34 11.36 -17.21
N LEU A 574 8.45 10.39 -17.43
CA LEU A 574 7.80 10.15 -18.71
C LEU A 574 6.45 10.88 -18.74
N VAL A 575 6.09 11.46 -19.89
CA VAL A 575 4.84 12.22 -20.03
C VAL A 575 3.91 11.53 -21.03
N LEU A 576 2.67 11.27 -20.62
CA LEU A 576 1.59 10.84 -21.49
C LEU A 576 0.81 12.08 -21.95
N LEU A 577 0.84 12.35 -23.25
CA LEU A 577 0.13 13.46 -23.86
C LEU A 577 -1.23 12.99 -24.39
N LEU A 578 -2.30 13.44 -23.74
CA LEU A 578 -3.67 13.23 -24.20
C LEU A 578 -4.03 14.31 -25.23
N ASP A 579 -4.86 13.98 -26.19
CA ASP A 579 -5.44 14.93 -27.14
C ASP A 579 -6.58 15.78 -26.55
N GLU A 580 -7.32 16.50 -27.38
CA GLU A 580 -8.43 17.36 -26.95
C GLU A 580 -9.63 16.56 -26.41
N ASP A 581 -9.81 15.32 -26.86
CA ASP A 581 -10.84 14.39 -26.42
C ASP A 581 -10.39 13.57 -25.20
N LEU A 582 -9.21 13.89 -24.64
CA LEU A 582 -8.57 13.21 -23.52
C LEU A 582 -8.24 11.74 -23.83
N THR A 583 -7.91 11.46 -25.08
CA THR A 583 -7.46 10.14 -25.54
C THR A 583 -5.98 10.14 -25.94
N ALA A 584 -5.37 8.97 -25.94
CA ALA A 584 -4.02 8.73 -26.44
C ALA A 584 -3.87 7.30 -26.93
N HIS A 585 -2.93 7.09 -27.85
CA HIS A 585 -2.51 5.76 -28.28
C HIS A 585 -1.15 5.43 -27.66
N LEU A 586 -1.03 4.25 -27.09
CA LEU A 586 0.22 3.78 -26.49
C LEU A 586 0.34 2.26 -26.65
N ALA A 587 1.32 1.80 -27.43
CA ALA A 587 1.64 0.40 -27.64
C ALA A 587 0.40 -0.49 -27.88
N ASP A 588 -0.25 -0.43 -29.04
CA ASP A 588 -1.44 -1.19 -29.45
C ASP A 588 -2.71 -0.99 -28.58
N MET A 589 -2.73 0.01 -27.72
CA MET A 589 -3.84 0.32 -26.83
C MET A 589 -4.31 1.76 -27.03
N GLU A 590 -5.61 1.95 -27.05
CA GLU A 590 -6.23 3.26 -26.92
C GLU A 590 -6.52 3.51 -25.45
N LEU A 591 -6.10 4.66 -24.93
CA LEU A 591 -6.34 5.13 -23.59
C LEU A 591 -7.32 6.30 -23.63
N CYS A 592 -8.17 6.39 -22.64
CA CYS A 592 -9.05 7.52 -22.40
C CYS A 592 -9.01 7.87 -20.92
N TYR A 593 -8.85 9.16 -20.60
CA TYR A 593 -8.94 9.63 -19.22
C TYR A 593 -10.21 10.43 -18.99
N ASP A 594 -10.98 9.98 -18.05
CA ASP A 594 -12.21 10.63 -17.61
C ASP A 594 -12.13 11.00 -16.13
N ARG A 595 -12.67 12.17 -15.76
CA ARG A 595 -12.63 12.64 -14.37
C ARG A 595 -13.42 11.74 -13.41
N GLU A 596 -14.47 11.07 -13.88
CA GLU A 596 -15.34 10.21 -13.06
C GLU A 596 -14.84 8.77 -13.00
N ASN A 597 -14.29 8.25 -14.11
CA ASN A 597 -13.89 6.87 -14.26
C ASN A 597 -12.38 6.63 -14.11
N GLY A 598 -11.55 7.69 -14.16
CA GLY A 598 -10.10 7.58 -14.22
C GLY A 598 -9.62 7.12 -15.60
N LEU A 599 -8.47 6.46 -15.64
CA LEU A 599 -7.91 5.92 -16.88
C LEU A 599 -8.62 4.64 -17.27
N GLU A 600 -9.15 4.62 -18.48
CA GLU A 600 -9.67 3.45 -19.18
C GLU A 600 -8.78 3.09 -20.35
N TYR A 601 -8.75 1.83 -20.75
CA TYR A 601 -7.99 1.37 -21.91
C TYR A 601 -8.67 0.22 -22.62
N ARG A 602 -8.51 0.19 -23.94
CA ARG A 602 -8.98 -0.89 -24.79
C ARG A 602 -7.92 -1.23 -25.84
N LYS A 603 -7.90 -2.48 -26.27
CA LYS A 603 -7.04 -2.91 -27.36
C LYS A 603 -7.59 -2.35 -28.68
N GLU A 604 -6.73 -1.81 -29.53
CA GLU A 604 -7.11 -1.43 -30.88
C GLU A 604 -7.59 -2.66 -31.65
N GLU A 605 -8.80 -2.60 -32.18
CA GLU A 605 -9.24 -3.55 -33.18
C GLU A 605 -8.46 -3.24 -34.47
N LYS A 606 -7.50 -4.09 -34.82
CA LYS A 606 -6.87 -4.02 -36.13
C LYS A 606 -7.96 -4.31 -37.14
N ASP A 607 -8.32 -3.30 -37.89
CA ASP A 607 -9.19 -3.44 -39.04
C ASP A 607 -8.56 -4.49 -40.00
N GLU A 608 -9.16 -5.67 -40.11
CA GLU A 608 -8.69 -6.74 -41.02
C GLU A 608 -8.87 -6.35 -42.52
N GLY A 609 -9.08 -5.06 -42.79
CA GLY A 609 -9.42 -4.51 -44.10
C GLY A 609 -8.29 -4.32 -45.08
N ASP A 610 -7.00 -4.43 -44.74
CA ASP A 610 -5.87 -4.24 -45.65
C ASP A 610 -5.04 -5.51 -45.91
N ARG A 611 -5.73 -6.59 -46.27
CA ARG A 611 -5.11 -7.69 -47.00
C ARG A 611 -5.86 -7.86 -48.33
N ILE A 612 -5.55 -7.02 -49.27
CA ILE A 612 -5.75 -7.31 -50.72
C ILE A 612 -4.40 -7.16 -51.40
#